data_16c5f75ffecb4bb8f0caa85d77471f74
#
_entry.id   16c5f75ffecb4bb8f0caa85d77471f74
#
_cell.length_a   1.000
_cell.length_b   1.000
_cell.length_c   1.000
_cell.angle_alpha   90.00
_cell.angle_beta   90.00
_cell.angle_gamma   90.00
#
_symmetry.space_group_name_H-M   'P 1'
#
loop_
_entity.id
_entity.type
_entity.pdbx_description
1 polymer ?
#
loop_
_entity_poly.entity_id
_entity_poly.type
_entity_poly.pdbx_seq_one_letter_code
_entity_poly.pdbx_strand_id
1 'polypeptide(L)'
;MNRLLVVRLGSLGDLVHTLPAVAAIRRTFPRLEIDWLVDAVHEEFLGLVPILSSVVALTAPTVGGWLAVRRRLRARRYDAALDFQGLVKSAALARLSGARRVVGFDRASLREPAAASLYKERVPVPP
;
A
#
# COMPACT_ATOMS: atom_id res chain seq x y z
N MET A 1 -4.23 12.37 -11.11
CA MET A 1 -4.20 11.09 -10.38
C MET A 1 -5.57 10.83 -9.79
N ASN A 2 -6.15 9.67 -10.05
CA ASN A 2 -7.51 9.34 -9.65
C ASN A 2 -7.59 8.28 -8.56
N ARG A 3 -6.69 7.30 -8.56
CA ARG A 3 -6.70 6.18 -7.61
C ARG A 3 -5.32 5.89 -7.09
N LEU A 4 -5.24 5.79 -5.78
CA LEU A 4 -4.01 5.49 -5.04
C LEU A 4 -4.20 4.21 -4.23
N LEU A 5 -3.19 3.35 -4.26
CA LEU A 5 -3.11 2.20 -3.38
C LEU A 5 -2.08 2.47 -2.30
N VAL A 6 -2.49 2.34 -1.04
CA VAL A 6 -1.57 2.34 0.11
C VAL A 6 -1.29 0.89 0.46
N VAL A 7 -0.03 0.52 0.56
CA VAL A 7 0.38 -0.83 0.96
C VAL A 7 1.01 -0.77 2.33
N ARG A 8 0.31 -1.26 3.33
CA ARG A 8 0.84 -1.54 4.67
C ARG A 8 0.04 -2.67 5.28
N LEU A 9 0.68 -3.83 5.41
CA LEU A 9 0.00 -5.07 5.76
C LEU A 9 -0.27 -5.22 7.26
N GLY A 10 0.57 -4.68 8.08
CA GLY A 10 0.53 -4.73 9.55
C GLY A 10 1.83 -4.17 10.11
N SER A 11 2.05 -4.12 11.39
CA SER A 11 1.14 -4.46 12.49
C SER A 11 0.08 -3.37 12.71
N LEU A 12 -0.81 -3.58 13.70
CA LEU A 12 -1.84 -2.58 14.04
C LEU A 12 -1.23 -1.23 14.40
N GLY A 13 -0.17 -1.22 15.21
CA GLY A 13 0.54 0.02 15.56
C GLY A 13 1.11 0.72 14.34
N ASP A 14 1.67 -0.03 13.40
CA ASP A 14 2.20 0.53 12.15
C ASP A 14 1.09 1.15 11.29
N LEU A 15 -0.10 0.52 11.24
CA LEU A 15 -1.25 1.08 10.54
C LEU A 15 -1.67 2.41 11.14
N VAL A 16 -1.76 2.48 12.46
CA VAL A 16 -2.11 3.71 13.18
C VAL A 16 -1.09 4.81 12.89
N HIS A 17 0.20 4.49 12.91
CA HIS A 17 1.27 5.46 12.61
C HIS A 17 1.25 5.94 11.16
N THR A 18 0.67 5.18 10.25
CA THR A 18 0.57 5.55 8.83
C THR A 18 -0.63 6.46 8.55
N LEU A 19 -1.66 6.44 9.39
CA LEU A 19 -2.88 7.23 9.18
C LEU A 19 -2.64 8.72 8.98
N PRO A 20 -1.76 9.41 9.74
CA PRO A 20 -1.51 10.83 9.50
C PRO A 20 -1.00 11.14 8.09
N ALA A 21 -0.15 10.29 7.54
CA ALA A 21 0.36 10.46 6.17
C ALA A 21 -0.77 10.32 5.15
N VAL A 22 -1.63 9.32 5.33
CA VAL A 22 -2.78 9.09 4.44
C VAL A 22 -3.79 10.23 4.56
N ALA A 23 -4.01 10.73 5.77
CA ALA A 23 -4.88 11.89 6.01
C ALA A 23 -4.35 13.14 5.31
N ALA A 24 -3.02 13.35 5.31
CA ALA A 24 -2.39 14.46 4.60
C ALA A 24 -2.61 14.35 3.08
N ILE A 25 -2.49 13.14 2.54
CA ILE A 25 -2.77 12.88 1.12
C ILE A 25 -4.24 13.21 0.82
N ARG A 26 -5.15 12.79 1.67
CA ARG A 26 -6.59 13.09 1.50
C ARG A 26 -6.86 14.59 1.49
N ARG A 27 -6.22 15.36 2.38
CA ARG A 27 -6.39 16.81 2.43
C ARG A 27 -5.85 17.49 1.17
N THR A 28 -4.73 17.00 0.65
CA THR A 28 -4.10 17.55 -0.55
C THR A 28 -4.89 17.20 -1.83
N PHE A 29 -5.47 16.01 -1.87
CA PHE A 29 -6.21 15.50 -3.03
C PHE A 29 -7.62 15.04 -2.61
N PRO A 30 -8.56 15.99 -2.43
CA PRO A 30 -9.87 15.64 -1.85
C PRO A 30 -10.71 14.65 -2.66
N ARG A 31 -10.47 14.55 -3.95
CA ARG A 31 -11.23 13.66 -4.86
C ARG A 31 -10.52 12.35 -5.15
N LEU A 32 -9.32 12.17 -4.63
CA LEU A 32 -8.56 10.94 -4.86
C LEU A 32 -9.24 9.75 -4.19
N GLU A 33 -9.41 8.67 -4.93
CA GLU A 33 -9.82 7.40 -4.33
C GLU A 33 -8.59 6.75 -3.71
N ILE A 34 -8.68 6.43 -2.42
CA ILE A 34 -7.58 5.83 -1.66
C ILE A 34 -8.03 4.45 -1.18
N ASP A 35 -7.39 3.42 -1.69
CA ASP A 35 -7.57 2.04 -1.24
C ASP A 35 -6.36 1.62 -0.41
N TRP A 36 -6.55 0.69 0.51
CA TRP A 36 -5.49 0.21 1.39
C TRP A 36 -5.42 -1.31 1.33
N LEU A 37 -4.25 -1.83 0.98
CA LEU A 37 -3.97 -3.26 1.00
C LEU A 37 -3.39 -3.64 2.36
N VAL A 38 -4.03 -4.58 3.03
CA VAL A 38 -3.73 -4.95 4.42
C VAL A 38 -3.90 -6.46 4.62
N ASP A 39 -3.22 -7.02 5.63
CA ASP A 39 -3.53 -8.38 6.06
C ASP A 39 -4.96 -8.46 6.58
N ALA A 40 -5.65 -9.57 6.30
CA ALA A 40 -7.07 -9.71 6.59
C ALA A 40 -7.42 -9.50 8.08
N VAL A 41 -6.50 -9.82 8.98
CA VAL A 41 -6.72 -9.65 10.42
C VAL A 41 -7.00 -8.20 10.82
N HIS A 42 -6.56 -7.23 10.02
CA HIS A 42 -6.74 -5.81 10.28
C HIS A 42 -7.83 -5.16 9.41
N GLU A 43 -8.51 -5.93 8.58
CA GLU A 43 -9.48 -5.40 7.63
C GLU A 43 -10.62 -4.63 8.31
N GLU A 44 -11.14 -5.19 9.40
CA GLU A 44 -12.25 -4.58 10.12
C GLU A 44 -11.87 -3.21 10.69
N PHE A 45 -10.67 -3.10 11.26
CA PHE A 45 -10.17 -1.82 11.78
C PHE A 45 -10.12 -0.75 10.69
N LEU A 46 -9.50 -1.08 9.54
CA LEU A 46 -9.38 -0.12 8.44
C LEU A 46 -10.73 0.21 7.81
N GLY A 47 -11.69 -0.69 7.87
CA GLY A 47 -13.05 -0.44 7.41
C GLY A 47 -13.76 0.68 8.18
N LEU A 48 -13.25 1.05 9.36
CA LEU A 48 -13.78 2.15 10.16
C LEU A 48 -13.15 3.51 9.79
N VAL A 49 -12.16 3.53 8.90
CA VAL A 49 -11.45 4.75 8.53
C VAL A 49 -12.17 5.44 7.36
N PRO A 50 -12.83 6.59 7.62
CA PRO A 50 -13.74 7.18 6.63
C PRO A 50 -13.06 7.78 5.40
N ILE A 51 -11.76 8.10 5.50
CA ILE A 51 -11.02 8.69 4.37
C ILE A 51 -10.66 7.68 3.29
N LEU A 52 -10.80 6.38 3.57
CA LEU A 52 -10.52 5.32 2.60
C LEU A 52 -11.73 5.05 1.71
N SER A 53 -11.48 4.81 0.43
CA SER A 53 -12.51 4.42 -0.53
C SER A 53 -12.82 2.93 -0.42
N SER A 54 -11.79 2.10 -0.27
CA SER A 54 -11.97 0.67 -0.02
C SER A 54 -10.75 0.07 0.70
N VAL A 55 -10.96 -1.10 1.26
CA VAL A 55 -9.91 -1.90 1.90
C VAL A 55 -9.81 -3.23 1.16
N VAL A 56 -8.61 -3.58 0.74
CA VAL A 56 -8.33 -4.85 0.07
C VAL A 56 -7.56 -5.73 1.05
N ALA A 57 -8.11 -6.88 1.38
CA ALA A 57 -7.50 -7.79 2.34
C ALA A 57 -6.72 -8.91 1.66
N LEU A 58 -5.50 -9.15 2.14
CA LEU A 58 -4.75 -10.35 1.80
C LEU A 58 -5.17 -11.44 2.78
N THR A 59 -5.98 -12.39 2.31
CA THR A 59 -6.60 -13.41 3.17
C THR A 59 -5.71 -14.61 3.41
N ALA A 60 -4.83 -14.94 2.47
CA ALA A 60 -3.97 -16.10 2.59
C ALA A 60 -2.60 -15.84 1.96
N PRO A 61 -1.49 -16.22 2.63
CA PRO A 61 -0.14 -16.08 2.10
C PRO A 61 0.19 -17.24 1.14
N THR A 62 -0.70 -17.54 0.23
CA THR A 62 -0.58 -18.63 -0.75
C THR A 62 -0.58 -18.06 -2.16
N VAL A 63 -0.15 -18.88 -3.13
CA VAL A 63 -0.20 -18.50 -4.55
C VAL A 63 -1.63 -18.11 -4.95
N GLY A 64 -2.63 -18.88 -4.50
CA GLY A 64 -4.03 -18.57 -4.79
C GLY A 64 -4.49 -17.26 -4.19
N GLY A 65 -4.09 -16.98 -2.94
CA GLY A 65 -4.39 -15.72 -2.25
C GLY A 65 -3.77 -14.52 -2.96
N TRP A 66 -2.51 -14.65 -3.38
CA TRP A 66 -1.81 -13.60 -4.12
C TRP A 66 -2.41 -13.36 -5.50
N LEU A 67 -2.81 -14.41 -6.21
CA LEU A 67 -3.47 -14.29 -7.52
C LEU A 67 -4.84 -13.60 -7.39
N ALA A 68 -5.59 -13.91 -6.35
CA ALA A 68 -6.88 -13.27 -6.09
C ALA A 68 -6.71 -11.78 -5.82
N VAL A 69 -5.73 -11.41 -4.99
CA VAL A 69 -5.41 -10.01 -4.68
C VAL A 69 -4.93 -9.29 -5.94
N ARG A 70 -4.01 -9.90 -6.70
CA ARG A 70 -3.52 -9.32 -7.96
C ARG A 70 -4.66 -8.99 -8.91
N ARG A 71 -5.58 -9.91 -9.09
CA ARG A 71 -6.73 -9.72 -9.97
C ARG A 71 -7.60 -8.55 -9.50
N ARG A 72 -7.87 -8.50 -8.21
CA ARG A 72 -8.68 -7.45 -7.60
C ARG A 72 -8.02 -6.09 -7.72
N LEU A 73 -6.72 -6.00 -7.43
CA LEU A 73 -5.97 -4.74 -7.50
C LEU A 73 -5.86 -4.24 -8.95
N ARG A 74 -5.58 -5.11 -9.90
CA ARG A 74 -5.45 -4.71 -11.30
C ARG A 74 -6.75 -4.21 -11.89
N ALA A 75 -7.88 -4.73 -11.46
CA ALA A 75 -9.20 -4.27 -11.91
C ALA A 75 -9.46 -2.81 -11.50
N ARG A 76 -8.86 -2.33 -10.43
CA ARG A 76 -9.03 -0.95 -9.94
C ARG A 76 -8.22 0.08 -10.72
N ARG A 77 -7.17 -0.33 -11.42
CA ARG A 77 -6.32 0.54 -12.25
C ARG A 77 -5.73 1.72 -11.47
N TYR A 78 -4.88 1.42 -10.52
CA TYR A 78 -4.23 2.45 -9.71
C TYR A 78 -3.24 3.28 -10.51
N ASP A 79 -3.24 4.58 -10.27
CA ASP A 79 -2.23 5.49 -10.82
C ASP A 79 -0.91 5.35 -10.07
N ALA A 80 -1.00 5.12 -8.76
CA ALA A 80 0.18 4.94 -7.92
C ALA A 80 -0.10 3.93 -6.80
N ALA A 81 0.94 3.24 -6.39
CA ALA A 81 0.96 2.41 -5.18
C ALA A 81 2.10 2.91 -4.30
N LEU A 82 1.79 3.23 -3.05
CA LEU A 82 2.77 3.67 -2.05
C LEU A 82 2.99 2.55 -1.05
N ASP A 83 4.20 2.01 -1.02
CA ASP A 83 4.58 0.99 -0.04
C ASP A 83 5.16 1.64 1.21
N PHE A 84 4.39 1.66 2.28
CA PHE A 84 4.82 2.15 3.59
C PHE A 84 5.48 1.05 4.44
N GLN A 85 5.34 -0.22 4.04
CA GLN A 85 5.85 -1.35 4.83
C GLN A 85 7.35 -1.55 4.70
N GLY A 86 7.89 -1.42 3.49
CA GLY A 86 9.32 -1.55 3.25
C GLY A 86 9.88 -2.97 3.29
N LEU A 87 9.02 -3.97 3.09
CA LEU A 87 9.40 -5.38 3.00
C LEU A 87 9.38 -5.84 1.54
N VAL A 88 10.14 -6.89 1.22
CA VAL A 88 10.09 -7.49 -0.13
C VAL A 88 8.68 -7.95 -0.47
N LYS A 89 7.98 -8.56 0.49
CA LYS A 89 6.59 -8.99 0.33
C LYS A 89 5.67 -7.84 -0.06
N SER A 90 5.71 -6.73 0.67
CA SER A 90 4.85 -5.57 0.41
C SER A 90 5.22 -4.88 -0.90
N ALA A 91 6.50 -4.78 -1.21
CA ALA A 91 6.98 -4.23 -2.46
C ALA A 91 6.53 -5.08 -3.65
N ALA A 92 6.58 -6.40 -3.52
CA ALA A 92 6.10 -7.32 -4.55
C ALA A 92 4.60 -7.14 -4.79
N LEU A 93 3.81 -7.01 -3.73
CA LEU A 93 2.37 -6.77 -3.83
C LEU A 93 2.08 -5.41 -4.49
N ALA A 94 2.82 -4.38 -4.13
CA ALA A 94 2.70 -3.06 -4.77
C ALA A 94 2.98 -3.16 -6.28
N ARG A 95 4.01 -3.90 -6.66
CA ARG A 95 4.35 -4.13 -8.06
C ARG A 95 3.29 -4.95 -8.80
N LEU A 96 2.74 -5.98 -8.15
CA LEU A 96 1.69 -6.83 -8.72
C LEU A 96 0.37 -6.08 -8.91
N SER A 97 0.15 -4.97 -8.21
CA SER A 97 -1.06 -4.16 -8.36
C SER A 97 -1.26 -3.61 -9.76
N GLY A 98 -0.19 -3.53 -10.55
CA GLY A 98 -0.23 -2.96 -11.88
C GLY A 98 -0.27 -1.43 -11.89
N ALA A 99 -0.05 -0.77 -10.73
CA ALA A 99 -0.01 0.67 -10.64
C ALA A 99 1.05 1.26 -11.58
N ARG A 100 0.73 2.40 -12.18
CA ARG A 100 1.67 3.08 -13.10
C ARG A 100 2.93 3.51 -12.38
N ARG A 101 2.79 4.01 -11.14
CA ARG A 101 3.89 4.44 -10.29
C ARG A 101 3.93 3.54 -9.06
N VAL A 102 5.07 2.94 -8.78
CA VAL A 102 5.27 2.12 -7.59
C VAL A 102 6.34 2.81 -6.77
N VAL A 103 5.93 3.41 -5.65
CA VAL A 103 6.75 4.30 -4.85
C VAL A 103 7.03 3.66 -3.50
N GLY A 104 8.26 3.69 -3.09
CA GLY A 104 8.68 3.26 -1.76
C GLY A 104 9.82 4.13 -1.27
N PHE A 105 10.29 3.85 -0.06
CA PHE A 105 11.44 4.55 0.51
C PHE A 105 12.73 4.07 -0.16
N ASP A 106 13.80 4.85 -0.06
CA ASP A 106 15.09 4.45 -0.59
C ASP A 106 15.69 3.29 0.24
N ARG A 107 16.71 2.64 -0.33
CA ARG A 107 17.31 1.43 0.25
C ARG A 107 17.75 1.62 1.71
N ALA A 108 18.31 2.79 2.04
CA ALA A 108 18.83 3.06 3.38
C ALA A 108 17.72 3.13 4.45
N SER A 109 16.48 3.40 4.04
CA SER A 109 15.34 3.59 4.94
C SER A 109 14.43 2.36 5.04
N LEU A 110 14.72 1.29 4.30
CA LEU A 110 13.87 0.10 4.25
C LEU A 110 14.25 -0.92 5.32
N ARG A 111 13.24 -1.63 5.83
CA ARG A 111 13.44 -2.78 6.73
C ARG A 111 14.15 -3.91 5.99
N GLU A 112 13.80 -4.13 4.72
CA GLU A 112 14.44 -5.09 3.83
C GLU A 112 14.95 -4.34 2.60
N PRO A 113 16.24 -3.98 2.57
CA PRO A 113 16.79 -3.17 1.47
C PRO A 113 16.57 -3.73 0.07
N ALA A 114 16.47 -5.05 -0.07
CA ALA A 114 16.19 -5.68 -1.36
C ALA A 114 14.85 -5.24 -1.97
N ALA A 115 13.90 -4.76 -1.15
CA ALA A 115 12.61 -4.24 -1.63
C ALA A 115 12.78 -3.07 -2.60
N ALA A 116 13.85 -2.29 -2.45
CA ALA A 116 14.10 -1.10 -3.27
C ALA A 116 14.14 -1.42 -4.78
N SER A 117 14.59 -2.61 -5.17
CA SER A 117 14.67 -3.01 -6.57
C SER A 117 13.30 -3.20 -7.21
N LEU A 118 12.25 -3.36 -6.43
CA LEU A 118 10.88 -3.54 -6.90
C LEU A 118 10.13 -2.21 -7.11
N TYR A 119 10.64 -1.12 -6.55
CA TYR A 119 10.03 0.18 -6.71
C TYR A 119 10.44 0.85 -8.02
N LYS A 120 9.49 1.53 -8.65
CA LYS A 120 9.77 2.39 -9.80
C LYS A 120 10.29 3.75 -9.35
N GLU A 121 9.90 4.21 -8.16
CA GLU A 121 10.34 5.46 -7.55
C GLU A 121 10.69 5.23 -6.09
N ARG A 122 11.72 5.91 -5.62
CA ARG A 122 12.22 5.79 -4.24
C ARG A 122 12.31 7.16 -3.62
N VAL A 123 11.87 7.27 -2.37
CA VAL A 123 11.83 8.52 -1.63
C VAL A 123 12.68 8.37 -0.38
N PRO A 124 13.64 9.29 -0.14
CA PRO A 124 14.40 9.27 1.11
C PRO A 124 13.50 9.67 2.28
N VAL A 125 13.72 9.04 3.43
CA VAL A 125 13.07 9.46 4.67
C VAL A 125 13.87 10.61 5.25
N PRO A 126 13.24 11.75 5.58
CA PRO A 126 13.93 12.87 6.24
C PRO A 126 14.54 12.43 7.57
N PRO A 127 15.72 12.95 7.93
CA PRO A 127 16.35 12.64 9.22
C PRO A 127 15.53 13.12 10.41
#